data_f1d379a73be2e3e6005066e5e27df7a1
#
_entry.id   f1d379a73be2e3e6005066e5e27df7a1
#
_cell.length_a   1.000
_cell.length_b   1.000
_cell.length_c   1.000
_cell.angle_alpha   90.00
_cell.angle_beta   90.00
_cell.angle_gamma   90.00
#
_symmetry.space_group_name_H-M   'P 1'
#
loop_
_entity.id
_entity.type
_entity.pdbx_description
1 polymer ?
#
loop_
_entity_poly.entity_id
_entity_poly.type
_entity_poly.pdbx_seq_one_letter_code
_entity_poly.pdbx_strand_id
1 'polypeptide(L)'
;MNNYLVKNARLWNGLDGKMGALTTSVWVREGRIEALGQAADADFDGTQCFDETGQFLIPGLIDAHVHLELDPSLRSPAQQLARTPDEIVASMKRYARDMLFAGITTTRDCGGGAHREHGLRAEIDRRRVVGPRLLCCGQPLTSPGGHCHFWGGEVSSRLEVEAMLSRQIEADSDWIKVMATGGVFTPGSRARDTQFELGRLVSIVEGAEKAGRHVAAHCHGTQGIADALRAGVRTIEHASFVGEKGFGTDIDESLMLEIGRSTCWVSPTVNAGWGRRIKDKEGAPSVFFERMSNCLQKQRASGIRFIASTDAGIPGVAHHDLAAGLAAFSKYADLTPVEVLRSATSEAAIALGVEAETGRVEAGLSADFLLLDSDPLESLDALNDPRVVVFRGEWLDRETRRVAPAKA
;
A
#
# COMPACT_ATOMS: atom_id res chain seq x y z
N MET A 1 -15.17 24.40 8.75
CA MET A 1 -14.63 23.99 7.43
C MET A 1 -13.18 24.45 7.40
N ASN A 2 -12.27 23.58 6.98
CA ASN A 2 -10.84 23.92 6.98
C ASN A 2 -10.56 24.90 5.82
N ASN A 3 -10.15 26.12 6.15
CA ASN A 3 -9.69 27.13 5.20
C ASN A 3 -8.42 27.76 5.78
N TYR A 4 -7.24 27.33 5.28
CA TYR A 4 -5.96 27.76 5.80
C TYR A 4 -4.87 27.74 4.73
N LEU A 5 -3.79 28.45 4.98
CA LEU A 5 -2.62 28.55 4.13
C LEU A 5 -1.40 27.99 4.86
N VAL A 6 -0.72 27.02 4.25
CA VAL A 6 0.64 26.58 4.63
C VAL A 6 1.64 27.38 3.82
N LYS A 7 2.57 28.06 4.48
CA LYS A 7 3.57 28.93 3.84
C LYS A 7 5.00 28.44 4.03
N ASN A 8 5.84 28.82 3.12
CA ASN A 8 7.30 28.73 3.24
C ASN A 8 7.87 27.31 3.34
N ALA A 9 7.09 26.26 3.04
CA ALA A 9 7.61 24.90 2.96
C ALA A 9 8.29 24.64 1.62
N ARG A 10 9.31 23.79 1.59
CA ARG A 10 9.89 23.26 0.35
C ARG A 10 9.03 22.09 -0.13
N LEU A 11 8.48 22.20 -1.32
CA LEU A 11 7.54 21.23 -1.87
C LEU A 11 8.23 20.23 -2.80
N TRP A 12 7.93 18.93 -2.58
CA TRP A 12 7.98 17.89 -3.59
C TRP A 12 6.55 17.43 -3.91
N ASN A 13 6.12 17.61 -5.15
CA ASN A 13 4.71 17.40 -5.55
C ASN A 13 4.33 15.94 -5.83
N GLY A 14 5.27 15.00 -5.76
CA GLY A 14 5.06 13.58 -6.08
C GLY A 14 5.51 13.18 -7.49
N LEU A 15 5.88 14.12 -8.36
CA LEU A 15 6.25 13.86 -9.77
C LEU A 15 7.69 14.25 -10.09
N ASP A 16 8.16 15.35 -9.52
CA ASP A 16 9.45 15.93 -9.89
C ASP A 16 10.63 15.03 -9.49
N GLY A 17 11.73 15.15 -10.23
CA GLY A 17 12.96 14.41 -9.94
C GLY A 17 13.75 14.95 -8.76
N LYS A 18 13.32 16.07 -8.17
CA LYS A 18 13.99 16.77 -7.08
C LYS A 18 13.00 17.58 -6.23
N MET A 19 13.41 17.90 -5.02
CA MET A 19 12.71 18.84 -4.16
C MET A 19 12.72 20.24 -4.79
N GLY A 20 11.63 20.98 -4.66
CA GLY A 20 11.55 22.37 -5.09
C GLY A 20 12.67 23.20 -4.43
N ALA A 21 13.37 24.01 -5.24
CA ALA A 21 14.44 24.87 -4.75
C ALA A 21 13.92 26.06 -3.94
N LEU A 22 12.72 26.53 -4.27
CA LEU A 22 12.05 27.64 -3.59
C LEU A 22 10.96 27.11 -2.65
N THR A 23 10.71 27.86 -1.59
CA THR A 23 9.55 27.64 -0.73
C THR A 23 8.27 27.97 -1.49
N THR A 24 7.19 27.31 -1.13
CA THR A 24 5.88 27.48 -1.76
C THR A 24 4.80 27.60 -0.71
N SER A 25 3.63 28.05 -1.13
CA SER A 25 2.42 28.08 -0.33
C SER A 25 1.43 27.04 -0.84
N VAL A 26 0.65 26.46 0.09
CA VAL A 26 -0.42 25.51 -0.21
C VAL A 26 -1.69 26.02 0.48
N TRP A 27 -2.67 26.43 -0.32
CA TRP A 27 -3.99 26.80 0.20
C TRP A 27 -4.89 25.58 0.27
N VAL A 28 -5.37 25.28 1.45
CA VAL A 28 -6.31 24.19 1.73
C VAL A 28 -7.69 24.77 2.03
N ARG A 29 -8.69 24.31 1.29
CA ARG A 29 -10.09 24.68 1.47
C ARG A 29 -10.98 23.45 1.40
N GLU A 30 -11.87 23.29 2.38
CA GLU A 30 -12.86 22.20 2.42
C GLU A 30 -12.27 20.78 2.22
N GLY A 31 -11.03 20.57 2.71
CA GLY A 31 -10.35 19.27 2.61
C GLY A 31 -9.58 19.04 1.32
N ARG A 32 -9.57 20.02 0.41
CA ARG A 32 -8.85 19.96 -0.87
C ARG A 32 -7.78 21.03 -0.96
N ILE A 33 -6.81 20.79 -1.83
CA ILE A 33 -5.82 21.79 -2.24
C ILE A 33 -6.50 22.73 -3.24
N GLU A 34 -6.74 23.97 -2.83
CA GLU A 34 -7.40 24.98 -3.67
C GLU A 34 -6.40 25.57 -4.68
N ALA A 35 -5.21 25.96 -4.19
CA ALA A 35 -4.16 26.55 -5.02
C ALA A 35 -2.76 26.32 -4.44
N LEU A 36 -1.74 26.53 -5.26
CA LEU A 36 -0.32 26.43 -4.92
C LEU A 36 0.45 27.70 -5.32
N GLY A 37 1.54 27.98 -4.58
CA GLY A 37 2.48 29.07 -4.88
C GLY A 37 1.83 30.44 -4.88
N GLN A 38 2.17 31.27 -5.87
CA GLN A 38 1.69 32.66 -5.95
C GLN A 38 0.16 32.78 -6.02
N ALA A 39 -0.53 31.83 -6.66
CA ALA A 39 -2.00 31.85 -6.69
C ALA A 39 -2.57 31.62 -5.29
N ALA A 40 -1.97 30.70 -4.51
CA ALA A 40 -2.37 30.50 -3.12
C ALA A 40 -2.17 31.75 -2.27
N ASP A 41 -1.06 32.47 -2.45
CA ASP A 41 -0.77 33.70 -1.69
C ASP A 41 -1.68 34.87 -2.08
N ALA A 42 -2.01 34.99 -3.38
CA ALA A 42 -2.78 36.12 -3.91
C ALA A 42 -4.29 36.00 -3.64
N ASP A 43 -4.83 34.77 -3.72
CA ASP A 43 -6.27 34.53 -3.70
C ASP A 43 -6.78 34.01 -2.34
N PHE A 44 -5.88 33.76 -1.37
CA PHE A 44 -6.25 33.25 -0.06
C PHE A 44 -7.17 34.23 0.69
N ASP A 45 -8.36 33.78 1.00
CA ASP A 45 -9.42 34.55 1.66
C ASP A 45 -9.64 34.19 3.16
N GLY A 46 -8.83 33.27 3.68
CA GLY A 46 -8.91 32.81 5.07
C GLY A 46 -8.05 33.64 6.02
N THR A 47 -8.12 33.31 7.32
CA THR A 47 -7.38 34.00 8.37
C THR A 47 -6.30 33.13 9.00
N GLN A 48 -6.34 31.82 8.80
CA GLN A 48 -5.41 30.88 9.43
C GLN A 48 -4.22 30.60 8.50
N CYS A 49 -3.01 30.90 8.97
CA CYS A 49 -1.75 30.64 8.28
C CYS A 49 -0.81 29.83 9.17
N PHE A 50 -0.17 28.81 8.59
CA PHE A 50 0.90 28.06 9.20
C PHE A 50 2.21 28.38 8.47
N ASP A 51 3.18 28.94 9.20
CA ASP A 51 4.52 29.21 8.66
C ASP A 51 5.39 27.96 8.90
N GLU A 52 5.75 27.30 7.81
CA GLU A 52 6.52 26.06 7.82
C GLU A 52 7.92 26.26 7.21
N THR A 53 8.51 27.42 7.50
CA THR A 53 9.88 27.75 7.09
C THR A 53 10.87 26.67 7.56
N GLY A 54 11.64 26.13 6.60
CA GLY A 54 12.63 25.09 6.86
C GLY A 54 12.05 23.66 6.81
N GLN A 55 10.75 23.50 6.61
CA GLN A 55 10.10 22.21 6.51
C GLN A 55 9.98 21.74 5.06
N PHE A 56 9.80 20.43 4.89
CA PHE A 56 9.63 19.75 3.61
C PHE A 56 8.21 19.20 3.51
N LEU A 57 7.51 19.56 2.46
CA LEU A 57 6.14 19.13 2.21
C LEU A 57 6.13 18.11 1.07
N ILE A 58 5.54 16.94 1.33
CA ILE A 58 5.39 15.86 0.35
C ILE A 58 3.96 15.30 0.38
N PRO A 59 3.50 14.61 -0.68
CA PRO A 59 2.22 13.88 -0.62
C PRO A 59 2.20 12.87 0.54
N GLY A 60 1.01 12.60 1.07
CA GLY A 60 0.80 11.52 2.02
C GLY A 60 1.16 10.15 1.41
N LEU A 61 1.71 9.25 2.24
CA LEU A 61 2.16 7.94 1.79
C LEU A 61 0.98 6.99 1.53
N ILE A 62 1.20 6.07 0.59
CA ILE A 62 0.27 5.01 0.22
C ILE A 62 0.91 3.65 0.48
N ASP A 63 0.27 2.81 1.30
CA ASP A 63 0.62 1.39 1.44
C ASP A 63 -0.36 0.54 0.63
N ALA A 64 0.13 -0.05 -0.46
CA ALA A 64 -0.73 -0.74 -1.42
C ALA A 64 -1.15 -2.17 -1.01
N HIS A 65 -0.68 -2.68 0.14
CA HIS A 65 -0.98 -4.05 0.56
C HIS A 65 -0.84 -4.22 2.07
N VAL A 66 -1.98 -4.27 2.76
CA VAL A 66 -2.07 -4.57 4.20
C VAL A 66 -3.20 -5.56 4.48
N HIS A 67 -3.23 -6.11 5.69
CA HIS A 67 -4.27 -6.94 6.24
C HIS A 67 -4.65 -6.45 7.65
N LEU A 68 -5.62 -5.56 7.75
CA LEU A 68 -6.00 -4.92 9.02
C LEU A 68 -6.61 -5.90 10.03
N GLU A 69 -7.24 -6.98 9.56
CA GLU A 69 -7.74 -8.03 10.45
C GLU A 69 -6.63 -8.82 11.16
N LEU A 70 -5.41 -8.85 10.62
CA LEU A 70 -4.31 -9.60 11.22
C LEU A 70 -3.61 -8.81 12.33
N ASP A 71 -3.22 -9.52 13.38
CA ASP A 71 -2.40 -9.00 14.46
C ASP A 71 -0.94 -9.43 14.27
N PRO A 72 -0.01 -8.48 14.02
CA PRO A 72 1.40 -8.81 13.74
C PRO A 72 2.14 -9.44 14.92
N SER A 73 1.58 -9.42 16.12
CA SER A 73 2.17 -10.10 17.28
C SER A 73 1.91 -11.61 17.29
N LEU A 74 0.89 -12.07 16.56
CA LEU A 74 0.48 -13.48 16.51
C LEU A 74 1.20 -14.21 15.36
N ARG A 75 1.57 -15.48 15.62
CA ARG A 75 2.49 -16.23 14.75
C ARG A 75 1.82 -17.24 13.83
N SER A 76 0.55 -17.55 14.03
CA SER A 76 -0.15 -18.61 13.27
C SER A 76 -1.60 -18.25 12.96
N PRO A 77 -2.18 -18.83 11.88
CA PRO A 77 -3.61 -18.68 11.60
C PRO A 77 -4.51 -19.08 12.76
N ALA A 78 -4.17 -20.14 13.49
CA ALA A 78 -4.94 -20.58 14.64
C ALA A 78 -5.03 -19.51 15.75
N GLN A 79 -3.93 -18.78 16.01
CA GLN A 79 -3.95 -17.68 16.97
C GLN A 79 -4.80 -16.51 16.45
N GLN A 80 -4.73 -16.20 15.16
CA GLN A 80 -5.56 -15.15 14.55
C GLN A 80 -7.06 -15.47 14.66
N LEU A 81 -7.45 -16.72 14.36
CA LEU A 81 -8.83 -17.20 14.41
C LEU A 81 -9.38 -17.34 15.82
N ALA A 82 -8.54 -17.44 16.84
CA ALA A 82 -8.96 -17.46 18.24
C ALA A 82 -9.44 -16.11 18.78
N ARG A 83 -9.21 -15.03 18.03
CA ARG A 83 -9.65 -13.69 18.42
C ARG A 83 -11.15 -13.51 18.21
N THR A 84 -11.79 -12.83 19.14
CA THR A 84 -13.19 -12.45 18.98
C THR A 84 -13.37 -11.33 17.92
N PRO A 85 -14.56 -11.21 17.31
CA PRO A 85 -14.85 -10.10 16.40
C PRO A 85 -14.57 -8.72 17.01
N ASP A 86 -14.88 -8.50 18.27
CA ASP A 86 -14.67 -7.22 18.97
C ASP A 86 -13.19 -6.91 19.15
N GLU A 87 -12.36 -7.90 19.50
CA GLU A 87 -10.91 -7.76 19.58
C GLU A 87 -10.30 -7.42 18.23
N ILE A 88 -10.79 -8.04 17.16
CA ILE A 88 -10.33 -7.75 15.79
C ILE A 88 -10.67 -6.30 15.44
N VAL A 89 -11.93 -5.88 15.58
CA VAL A 89 -12.38 -4.52 15.25
C VAL A 89 -11.66 -3.46 16.09
N ALA A 90 -11.45 -3.70 17.38
CA ALA A 90 -10.70 -2.79 18.25
C ALA A 90 -9.23 -2.64 17.79
N SER A 91 -8.60 -3.75 17.37
CA SER A 91 -7.24 -3.72 16.83
C SER A 91 -7.17 -2.99 15.49
N MET A 92 -8.11 -3.26 14.57
CA MET A 92 -8.19 -2.59 13.26
C MET A 92 -8.27 -1.06 13.40
N LYS A 93 -9.11 -0.56 14.32
CA LYS A 93 -9.22 0.89 14.62
C LYS A 93 -7.89 1.48 15.13
N ARG A 94 -7.20 0.74 15.99
CA ARG A 94 -5.87 1.15 16.49
C ARG A 94 -4.85 1.17 15.36
N TYR A 95 -4.78 0.11 14.54
CA TYR A 95 -3.85 0.04 13.40
C TYR A 95 -4.10 1.15 12.39
N ALA A 96 -5.35 1.38 12.01
CA ALA A 96 -5.70 2.47 11.09
C ALA A 96 -5.26 3.83 11.62
N ARG A 97 -5.47 4.10 12.91
CA ARG A 97 -4.99 5.32 13.55
C ARG A 97 -3.47 5.42 13.52
N ASP A 98 -2.77 4.36 13.91
CA ASP A 98 -1.31 4.34 13.98
C ASP A 98 -0.69 4.50 12.58
N MET A 99 -1.30 3.92 11.52
CA MET A 99 -0.93 4.14 10.13
C MET A 99 -1.03 5.61 9.74
N LEU A 100 -2.16 6.25 10.03
CA LEU A 100 -2.36 7.65 9.67
C LEU A 100 -1.34 8.56 10.35
N PHE A 101 -1.07 8.37 11.64
CA PHE A 101 -0.04 9.14 12.36
C PHE A 101 1.39 8.83 11.91
N ALA A 102 1.63 7.71 11.24
CA ALA A 102 2.90 7.40 10.58
C ALA A 102 2.99 7.98 9.14
N GLY A 103 2.02 8.79 8.72
CA GLY A 103 2.01 9.43 7.40
C GLY A 103 1.38 8.61 6.28
N ILE A 104 0.81 7.44 6.57
CA ILE A 104 0.10 6.61 5.60
C ILE A 104 -1.32 7.15 5.48
N THR A 105 -1.59 7.96 4.46
CA THR A 105 -2.89 8.62 4.25
C THR A 105 -3.85 7.79 3.41
N THR A 106 -3.35 6.80 2.68
CA THR A 106 -4.15 5.86 1.89
C THR A 106 -3.58 4.46 2.00
N THR A 107 -4.45 3.44 2.08
CA THR A 107 -4.02 2.04 2.06
C THR A 107 -5.04 1.17 1.35
N ARG A 108 -4.56 0.07 0.73
CA ARG A 108 -5.40 -1.02 0.23
C ARG A 108 -5.29 -2.20 1.17
N ASP A 109 -6.40 -2.52 1.84
CA ASP A 109 -6.54 -3.77 2.58
C ASP A 109 -6.79 -4.91 1.59
N CYS A 110 -5.85 -5.83 1.52
CA CYS A 110 -5.89 -6.99 0.63
C CYS A 110 -6.76 -8.14 1.17
N GLY A 111 -7.58 -7.82 2.17
CA GLY A 111 -8.69 -8.64 2.62
C GLY A 111 -8.47 -9.41 3.90
N GLY A 112 -9.59 -9.91 4.38
CA GLY A 112 -9.75 -10.69 5.61
C GLY A 112 -10.94 -11.65 5.55
N GLY A 113 -11.41 -12.11 6.70
CA GLY A 113 -12.43 -13.18 6.75
C GLY A 113 -13.89 -12.75 6.65
N ALA A 114 -14.23 -11.50 6.96
CA ALA A 114 -15.64 -11.15 7.21
C ALA A 114 -16.01 -9.71 6.82
N HIS A 115 -15.35 -9.13 5.85
CA HIS A 115 -15.61 -7.76 5.33
C HIS A 115 -15.61 -6.68 6.44
N ARG A 116 -14.83 -6.85 7.52
CA ARG A 116 -14.77 -5.89 8.64
C ARG A 116 -14.13 -4.59 8.25
N GLU A 117 -13.21 -4.63 7.28
CA GLU A 117 -12.55 -3.45 6.72
C GLU A 117 -13.55 -2.50 6.04
N HIS A 118 -14.65 -3.00 5.47
CA HIS A 118 -15.73 -2.16 4.92
C HIS A 118 -16.43 -1.37 6.02
N GLY A 119 -16.70 -2.02 7.17
CA GLY A 119 -17.25 -1.35 8.34
C GLY A 119 -16.29 -0.28 8.88
N LEU A 120 -15.00 -0.57 8.94
CA LEU A 120 -13.97 0.38 9.35
C LEU A 120 -13.88 1.56 8.37
N ARG A 121 -13.87 1.31 7.03
CA ARG A 121 -13.91 2.34 6.00
C ARG A 121 -15.08 3.29 6.22
N ALA A 122 -16.29 2.73 6.42
CA ALA A 122 -17.49 3.54 6.64
C ALA A 122 -17.40 4.40 7.92
N GLU A 123 -16.76 3.94 8.99
CA GLU A 123 -16.54 4.73 10.21
C GLU A 123 -15.48 5.83 10.01
N ILE A 124 -14.43 5.55 9.24
CA ILE A 124 -13.41 6.55 8.87
C ILE A 124 -14.03 7.64 7.98
N ASP A 125 -14.81 7.27 6.96
CA ASP A 125 -15.45 8.21 6.05
C ASP A 125 -16.46 9.12 6.76
N ARG A 126 -17.14 8.59 7.80
CA ARG A 126 -18.02 9.38 8.68
C ARG A 126 -17.26 10.15 9.77
N ARG A 127 -15.93 10.12 9.76
CA ARG A 127 -15.05 10.77 10.76
C ARG A 127 -15.29 10.33 12.20
N ARG A 128 -15.80 9.10 12.40
CA ARG A 128 -16.00 8.49 13.72
C ARG A 128 -14.77 7.74 14.20
N VAL A 129 -13.92 7.30 13.28
CA VAL A 129 -12.64 6.65 13.52
C VAL A 129 -11.56 7.39 12.76
N VAL A 130 -10.42 7.61 13.40
CA VAL A 130 -9.23 8.19 12.79
C VAL A 130 -8.49 7.08 12.04
N GLY A 131 -8.25 7.27 10.75
CA GLY A 131 -7.55 6.30 9.90
C GLY A 131 -7.36 6.83 8.47
N PRO A 132 -6.57 6.14 7.63
CA PRO A 132 -6.31 6.51 6.25
C PRO A 132 -7.54 6.29 5.36
N ARG A 133 -7.50 6.82 4.12
CA ARG A 133 -8.40 6.37 3.04
C ARG A 133 -8.19 4.88 2.83
N LEU A 134 -9.25 4.09 2.92
CA LEU A 134 -9.19 2.64 2.88
C LEU A 134 -9.86 2.10 1.63
N LEU A 135 -9.06 1.40 0.79
CA LEU A 135 -9.56 0.59 -0.31
C LEU A 135 -9.69 -0.86 0.16
N CYS A 136 -10.84 -1.48 -0.03
CA CYS A 136 -11.19 -2.78 0.52
C CYS A 136 -11.22 -3.85 -0.57
N CYS A 137 -10.60 -5.03 -0.31
CA CYS A 137 -10.66 -6.20 -1.19
C CYS A 137 -11.69 -7.25 -0.76
N GLY A 138 -12.20 -7.20 0.46
CA GLY A 138 -13.11 -8.22 0.98
C GLY A 138 -12.43 -9.56 1.27
N GLN A 139 -13.13 -10.67 0.99
CA GLN A 139 -12.58 -12.02 1.19
C GLN A 139 -11.73 -12.43 -0.03
N PRO A 140 -10.44 -12.77 0.15
CA PRO A 140 -9.60 -13.24 -0.95
C PRO A 140 -10.09 -14.57 -1.53
N LEU A 141 -10.22 -14.65 -2.86
CA LEU A 141 -10.53 -15.90 -3.53
C LEU A 141 -9.32 -16.85 -3.47
N THR A 142 -9.57 -18.10 -3.09
CA THR A 142 -8.54 -19.15 -3.03
C THR A 142 -9.10 -20.49 -3.48
N SER A 143 -8.23 -21.45 -3.82
CA SER A 143 -8.67 -22.83 -4.08
C SER A 143 -9.03 -23.55 -2.79
N PRO A 144 -9.81 -24.67 -2.85
CA PRO A 144 -10.09 -25.49 -1.67
C PRO A 144 -8.81 -25.90 -0.93
N GLY A 145 -8.72 -25.61 0.38
CA GLY A 145 -7.53 -25.81 1.19
C GLY A 145 -6.31 -24.96 0.79
N GLY A 146 -6.50 -23.97 -0.07
CA GLY A 146 -5.43 -23.10 -0.56
C GLY A 146 -4.96 -22.06 0.46
N HIS A 147 -4.10 -21.16 0.01
CA HIS A 147 -3.55 -20.10 0.86
C HIS A 147 -4.68 -19.21 1.41
N CYS A 148 -4.63 -18.95 2.72
CA CYS A 148 -5.65 -18.19 3.45
C CYS A 148 -7.09 -18.75 3.34
N HIS A 149 -7.27 -20.06 3.06
CA HIS A 149 -8.59 -20.71 2.99
C HIS A 149 -9.44 -20.48 4.25
N PHE A 150 -8.80 -20.29 5.39
CA PHE A 150 -9.46 -20.02 6.67
C PHE A 150 -10.26 -18.70 6.70
N TRP A 151 -10.12 -17.84 5.71
CA TRP A 151 -10.96 -16.66 5.53
C TRP A 151 -12.26 -16.94 4.77
N GLY A 152 -12.47 -18.18 4.29
CA GLY A 152 -13.74 -18.61 3.68
C GLY A 152 -13.95 -18.19 2.22
N GLY A 153 -12.88 -17.78 1.52
CA GLY A 153 -12.92 -17.39 0.11
C GLY A 153 -12.71 -18.56 -0.88
N GLU A 154 -12.94 -19.81 -0.46
CA GLU A 154 -12.70 -20.99 -1.29
C GLU A 154 -13.68 -21.09 -2.46
N VAL A 155 -13.13 -21.30 -3.67
CA VAL A 155 -13.88 -21.50 -4.91
C VAL A 155 -13.26 -22.61 -5.75
N SER A 156 -14.08 -23.57 -6.23
CA SER A 156 -13.66 -24.71 -7.05
C SER A 156 -14.32 -24.74 -8.43
N SER A 157 -15.46 -24.08 -8.58
CA SER A 157 -16.25 -24.08 -9.81
C SER A 157 -16.46 -22.63 -10.31
N ARG A 158 -16.88 -22.52 -11.57
CA ARG A 158 -17.25 -21.22 -12.16
C ARG A 158 -18.40 -20.56 -11.41
N LEU A 159 -19.40 -21.33 -11.02
CA LEU A 159 -20.56 -20.82 -10.27
C LEU A 159 -20.17 -20.27 -8.90
N GLU A 160 -19.21 -20.92 -8.23
CA GLU A 160 -18.71 -20.43 -6.94
C GLU A 160 -17.89 -19.14 -7.12
N VAL A 161 -17.11 -19.01 -8.18
CA VAL A 161 -16.42 -17.75 -8.53
C VAL A 161 -17.45 -16.65 -8.76
N GLU A 162 -18.46 -16.87 -9.58
CA GLU A 162 -19.52 -15.90 -9.87
C GLU A 162 -20.25 -15.48 -8.58
N ALA A 163 -20.60 -16.44 -7.73
CA ALA A 163 -21.26 -16.17 -6.44
C ALA A 163 -20.35 -15.38 -5.47
N MET A 164 -19.03 -15.69 -5.44
CA MET A 164 -18.08 -14.97 -4.61
C MET A 164 -17.90 -13.53 -5.13
N LEU A 165 -17.73 -13.33 -6.42
CA LEU A 165 -17.64 -11.98 -7.01
C LEU A 165 -18.89 -11.16 -6.70
N SER A 166 -20.09 -11.74 -6.85
CA SER A 166 -21.34 -11.05 -6.50
C SER A 166 -21.34 -10.59 -5.03
N ARG A 167 -20.93 -11.45 -4.09
CA ARG A 167 -20.81 -11.05 -2.67
C ARG A 167 -19.83 -9.91 -2.43
N GLN A 168 -18.66 -9.93 -3.11
CA GLN A 168 -17.70 -8.85 -2.98
C GLN A 168 -18.25 -7.52 -3.52
N ILE A 169 -18.94 -7.57 -4.65
CA ILE A 169 -19.55 -6.40 -5.28
C ILE A 169 -20.69 -5.86 -4.43
N GLU A 170 -21.56 -6.72 -3.91
CA GLU A 170 -22.65 -6.36 -2.99
C GLU A 170 -22.14 -5.74 -1.68
N ALA A 171 -20.97 -6.18 -1.20
CA ALA A 171 -20.28 -5.59 -0.05
C ALA A 171 -19.57 -4.27 -0.37
N ASP A 172 -19.63 -3.81 -1.62
CA ASP A 172 -18.94 -2.61 -2.10
C ASP A 172 -17.40 -2.69 -1.95
N SER A 173 -16.81 -3.85 -2.30
CA SER A 173 -15.36 -3.97 -2.39
C SER A 173 -14.82 -3.14 -3.55
N ASP A 174 -13.74 -2.40 -3.32
CA ASP A 174 -13.08 -1.58 -4.34
C ASP A 174 -12.27 -2.43 -5.31
N TRP A 175 -11.73 -3.55 -4.81
CA TRP A 175 -10.86 -4.47 -5.50
C TRP A 175 -11.29 -5.91 -5.26
N ILE A 176 -10.80 -6.82 -6.13
CA ILE A 176 -10.89 -8.26 -5.91
C ILE A 176 -9.48 -8.79 -5.63
N LYS A 177 -9.32 -9.57 -4.55
CA LYS A 177 -8.07 -10.27 -4.24
C LYS A 177 -8.19 -11.75 -4.58
N VAL A 178 -7.16 -12.30 -5.23
CA VAL A 178 -7.04 -13.73 -5.52
C VAL A 178 -5.70 -14.29 -5.05
N MET A 179 -5.70 -15.48 -4.50
CA MET A 179 -4.51 -16.24 -4.14
C MET A 179 -4.13 -17.14 -5.33
N ALA A 180 -3.37 -16.60 -6.30
CA ALA A 180 -3.00 -17.35 -7.50
C ALA A 180 -1.95 -18.42 -7.22
N THR A 181 -1.13 -18.25 -6.18
CA THR A 181 -0.22 -19.28 -5.67
C THR A 181 -0.48 -19.57 -4.20
N GLY A 182 0.10 -20.64 -3.71
CA GLY A 182 0.26 -20.85 -2.27
C GLY A 182 1.13 -19.78 -1.62
N GLY A 183 1.25 -19.83 -0.31
CA GLY A 183 2.01 -18.85 0.47
C GLY A 183 2.63 -19.46 1.73
N VAL A 184 3.32 -18.63 2.50
CA VAL A 184 4.09 -19.07 3.67
C VAL A 184 3.23 -19.14 4.94
N PHE A 185 2.23 -18.27 5.07
CA PHE A 185 1.47 -18.13 6.31
C PHE A 185 0.51 -19.30 6.57
N THR A 186 0.04 -20.00 5.53
CA THR A 186 -0.91 -21.12 5.65
C THR A 186 -0.18 -22.46 5.73
N PRO A 187 -0.33 -23.23 6.83
CA PRO A 187 0.28 -24.56 6.95
C PRO A 187 -0.13 -25.48 5.79
N GLY A 188 0.84 -26.20 5.22
CA GLY A 188 0.61 -27.11 4.09
C GLY A 188 0.56 -26.44 2.71
N SER A 189 0.42 -25.13 2.64
CA SER A 189 0.52 -24.37 1.41
C SER A 189 1.98 -24.15 1.00
N ARG A 190 2.28 -24.25 -0.29
CA ARG A 190 3.63 -24.03 -0.82
C ARG A 190 3.64 -22.84 -1.78
N ALA A 191 4.46 -21.84 -1.47
CA ALA A 191 4.50 -20.57 -2.18
C ALA A 191 4.75 -20.70 -3.70
N ARG A 192 5.44 -21.76 -4.14
CA ARG A 192 5.72 -22.00 -5.57
C ARG A 192 4.57 -22.59 -6.37
N ASP A 193 3.59 -23.22 -5.69
CA ASP A 193 2.54 -23.97 -6.36
C ASP A 193 1.38 -23.06 -6.79
N THR A 194 0.92 -23.21 -8.02
CA THR A 194 -0.29 -22.53 -8.51
C THR A 194 -1.52 -23.07 -7.82
N GLN A 195 -2.49 -22.20 -7.53
CA GLN A 195 -3.78 -22.58 -6.92
C GLN A 195 -4.94 -22.58 -7.90
N PHE A 196 -4.80 -21.90 -9.02
CA PHE A 196 -5.79 -21.84 -10.09
C PHE A 196 -5.14 -22.10 -11.43
N GLU A 197 -5.89 -22.77 -12.30
CA GLU A 197 -5.56 -22.81 -13.73
C GLU A 197 -5.81 -21.44 -14.38
N LEU A 198 -5.07 -21.12 -15.44
CA LEU A 198 -5.18 -19.85 -16.16
C LEU A 198 -6.62 -19.50 -16.53
N GLY A 199 -7.40 -20.45 -17.06
CA GLY A 199 -8.80 -20.20 -17.43
C GLY A 199 -9.69 -19.75 -16.27
N ARG A 200 -9.37 -20.19 -15.03
CA ARG A 200 -10.07 -19.76 -13.81
C ARG A 200 -9.68 -18.32 -13.46
N LEU A 201 -8.40 -18.00 -13.50
CA LEU A 201 -7.92 -16.64 -13.25
C LEU A 201 -8.52 -15.65 -14.28
N VAL A 202 -8.58 -16.04 -15.56
CA VAL A 202 -9.25 -15.23 -16.60
C VAL A 202 -10.72 -14.99 -16.25
N SER A 203 -11.45 -16.04 -15.80
CA SER A 203 -12.86 -15.90 -15.42
C SER A 203 -13.04 -14.94 -14.20
N ILE A 204 -12.10 -14.93 -13.25
CA ILE A 204 -12.12 -14.02 -12.10
C ILE A 204 -11.89 -12.58 -12.58
N VAL A 205 -10.88 -12.35 -13.43
CA VAL A 205 -10.56 -11.01 -13.96
C VAL A 205 -11.71 -10.45 -14.79
N GLU A 206 -12.22 -11.22 -15.75
CA GLU A 206 -13.36 -10.80 -16.58
C GLU A 206 -14.61 -10.48 -15.74
N GLY A 207 -14.86 -11.27 -14.70
CA GLY A 207 -15.98 -11.05 -13.78
C GLY A 207 -15.82 -9.75 -12.96
N ALA A 208 -14.61 -9.48 -12.48
CA ALA A 208 -14.29 -8.26 -11.77
C ALA A 208 -14.37 -7.02 -12.70
N GLU A 209 -13.82 -7.10 -13.91
CA GLU A 209 -13.86 -6.01 -14.89
C GLU A 209 -15.29 -5.63 -15.32
N LYS A 210 -16.19 -6.60 -15.48
CA LYS A 210 -17.62 -6.35 -15.76
C LYS A 210 -18.29 -5.52 -14.66
N ALA A 211 -17.79 -5.60 -13.43
CA ALA A 211 -18.23 -4.82 -12.30
C ALA A 211 -17.41 -3.54 -12.08
N GLY A 212 -16.50 -3.20 -12.99
CA GLY A 212 -15.61 -2.05 -12.87
C GLY A 212 -14.59 -2.20 -11.73
N ARG A 213 -14.19 -3.43 -11.36
CA ARG A 213 -13.21 -3.70 -10.31
C ARG A 213 -11.93 -4.27 -10.89
N HIS A 214 -10.80 -3.91 -10.30
CA HIS A 214 -9.50 -4.49 -10.62
C HIS A 214 -9.19 -5.71 -9.76
N VAL A 215 -8.26 -6.56 -10.24
CA VAL A 215 -7.80 -7.74 -9.51
C VAL A 215 -6.36 -7.57 -9.03
N ALA A 216 -6.12 -7.90 -7.76
CA ALA A 216 -4.81 -8.05 -7.14
C ALA A 216 -4.53 -9.54 -6.91
N ALA A 217 -3.41 -10.05 -7.44
CA ALA A 217 -3.07 -11.47 -7.34
C ALA A 217 -1.85 -11.73 -6.46
N HIS A 218 -2.03 -12.48 -5.39
CA HIS A 218 -0.92 -13.04 -4.61
C HIS A 218 -0.17 -14.07 -5.44
N CYS A 219 1.09 -13.82 -5.75
CA CYS A 219 1.92 -14.69 -6.58
C CYS A 219 3.36 -14.76 -6.09
N HIS A 220 3.82 -15.94 -5.75
CA HIS A 220 5.21 -16.19 -5.41
C HIS A 220 5.94 -17.03 -6.50
N GLY A 221 5.33 -18.13 -6.93
CA GLY A 221 5.90 -19.03 -7.92
C GLY A 221 5.81 -18.47 -9.34
N THR A 222 6.83 -18.75 -10.15
CA THR A 222 6.99 -18.20 -11.52
C THR A 222 5.81 -18.52 -12.43
N GLN A 223 5.27 -19.75 -12.37
CA GLN A 223 4.10 -20.11 -13.17
C GLN A 223 2.86 -19.30 -12.77
N GLY A 224 2.61 -19.10 -11.45
CA GLY A 224 1.48 -18.30 -10.99
C GLY A 224 1.61 -16.82 -11.36
N ILE A 225 2.84 -16.27 -11.36
CA ILE A 225 3.13 -14.92 -11.85
C ILE A 225 2.77 -14.81 -13.35
N ALA A 226 3.18 -15.80 -14.17
CA ALA A 226 2.88 -15.84 -15.60
C ALA A 226 1.37 -15.94 -15.86
N ASP A 227 0.67 -16.80 -15.12
CA ASP A 227 -0.76 -16.99 -15.28
C ASP A 227 -1.56 -15.75 -14.84
N ALA A 228 -1.16 -15.10 -13.76
CA ALA A 228 -1.75 -13.83 -13.32
C ALA A 228 -1.58 -12.71 -14.35
N LEU A 229 -0.36 -12.55 -14.89
CA LEU A 229 -0.11 -11.60 -15.97
C LEU A 229 -1.00 -11.87 -17.20
N ARG A 230 -1.05 -13.12 -17.67
CA ARG A 230 -1.85 -13.52 -18.84
C ARG A 230 -3.35 -13.40 -18.60
N ALA A 231 -3.79 -13.57 -17.37
CA ALA A 231 -5.18 -13.34 -16.98
C ALA A 231 -5.56 -11.85 -16.98
N GLY A 232 -4.60 -10.93 -16.99
CA GLY A 232 -4.85 -9.50 -17.04
C GLY A 232 -5.03 -8.84 -15.67
N VAL A 233 -4.45 -9.39 -14.59
CA VAL A 233 -4.54 -8.76 -13.28
C VAL A 233 -3.91 -7.37 -13.29
N ARG A 234 -4.45 -6.45 -12.50
CA ARG A 234 -3.92 -5.09 -12.39
C ARG A 234 -2.64 -5.02 -11.56
N THR A 235 -2.56 -5.81 -10.47
CA THR A 235 -1.37 -5.86 -9.62
C THR A 235 -0.97 -7.30 -9.30
N ILE A 236 0.33 -7.59 -9.38
CA ILE A 236 0.94 -8.83 -8.91
C ILE A 236 1.61 -8.53 -7.57
N GLU A 237 1.11 -9.16 -6.52
CA GLU A 237 1.63 -9.01 -5.18
C GLU A 237 2.81 -9.98 -4.97
N HIS A 238 3.84 -9.53 -4.27
CA HIS A 238 5.08 -10.23 -3.97
C HIS A 238 6.01 -10.45 -5.18
N ALA A 239 5.57 -11.11 -6.23
CA ALA A 239 6.35 -11.42 -7.43
C ALA A 239 7.77 -11.93 -7.10
N SER A 240 7.88 -12.85 -6.16
CA SER A 240 9.16 -13.21 -5.53
C SER A 240 9.89 -14.38 -6.22
N PHE A 241 9.38 -14.89 -7.33
CA PHE A 241 10.01 -15.93 -8.17
C PHE A 241 10.55 -17.10 -7.33
N VAL A 242 9.67 -17.71 -6.53
CA VAL A 242 10.00 -18.80 -5.61
C VAL A 242 10.19 -20.10 -6.37
N GLY A 243 11.40 -20.64 -6.30
CA GLY A 243 11.75 -21.97 -6.80
C GLY A 243 11.96 -23.00 -5.67
N GLU A 244 12.56 -24.13 -6.00
CA GLU A 244 12.85 -25.20 -5.05
C GLU A 244 13.79 -24.76 -3.93
N LYS A 245 14.73 -23.87 -4.23
CA LYS A 245 15.73 -23.35 -3.30
C LYS A 245 15.23 -22.10 -2.52
N GLY A 246 13.94 -21.74 -2.67
CA GLY A 246 13.30 -20.62 -1.98
C GLY A 246 13.11 -19.37 -2.83
N PHE A 247 12.99 -18.23 -2.15
CA PHE A 247 12.72 -16.92 -2.75
C PHE A 247 13.84 -16.48 -3.70
N GLY A 248 13.46 -15.90 -4.85
CA GLY A 248 14.40 -15.36 -5.84
C GLY A 248 15.26 -16.41 -6.54
N THR A 249 14.80 -17.68 -6.63
CA THR A 249 15.60 -18.77 -7.19
C THR A 249 15.06 -19.37 -8.48
N ASP A 250 13.88 -18.94 -8.94
CA ASP A 250 13.26 -19.39 -10.20
C ASP A 250 12.96 -18.19 -11.11
N ILE A 251 14.01 -17.40 -11.38
CA ILE A 251 13.91 -16.16 -12.15
C ILE A 251 13.72 -16.47 -13.62
N ASP A 252 12.65 -15.92 -14.20
CA ASP A 252 12.38 -15.92 -15.65
C ASP A 252 12.47 -14.48 -16.18
N GLU A 253 13.60 -14.14 -16.81
CA GLU A 253 13.84 -12.80 -17.35
C GLU A 253 12.93 -12.47 -18.54
N SER A 254 12.45 -13.46 -19.30
CA SER A 254 11.52 -13.23 -20.40
C SER A 254 10.15 -12.81 -19.85
N LEU A 255 9.68 -13.46 -18.80
CA LEU A 255 8.47 -13.09 -18.09
C LEU A 255 8.59 -11.70 -17.43
N MET A 256 9.74 -11.37 -16.86
CA MET A 256 10.00 -10.02 -16.31
C MET A 256 9.86 -8.94 -17.39
N LEU A 257 10.41 -9.19 -18.60
CA LEU A 257 10.25 -8.27 -19.73
C LEU A 257 8.78 -8.16 -20.21
N GLU A 258 8.02 -9.26 -20.19
CA GLU A 258 6.58 -9.23 -20.49
C GLU A 258 5.83 -8.36 -19.48
N ILE A 259 6.08 -8.53 -18.19
CA ILE A 259 5.49 -7.69 -17.12
C ILE A 259 5.85 -6.22 -17.35
N GLY A 260 7.12 -5.91 -17.59
CA GLY A 260 7.61 -4.54 -17.79
C GLY A 260 6.96 -3.81 -18.99
N ARG A 261 6.55 -4.56 -20.02
CA ARG A 261 5.84 -4.03 -21.21
C ARG A 261 4.32 -3.96 -21.03
N SER A 262 3.77 -4.61 -20.03
CA SER A 262 2.34 -4.67 -19.75
C SER A 262 1.83 -3.42 -19.00
N THR A 263 0.54 -3.39 -18.73
CA THR A 263 -0.07 -2.38 -17.83
C THR A 263 -0.09 -2.82 -16.35
N CYS A 264 0.42 -4.01 -16.08
CA CYS A 264 0.47 -4.57 -14.73
C CYS A 264 1.51 -3.85 -13.85
N TRP A 265 1.22 -3.78 -12.55
CA TRP A 265 2.13 -3.26 -11.53
C TRP A 265 2.59 -4.40 -10.61
N VAL A 266 3.77 -4.28 -10.04
CA VAL A 266 4.26 -5.22 -9.04
C VAL A 266 4.32 -4.54 -7.67
N SER A 267 3.73 -5.20 -6.69
CA SER A 267 3.70 -4.82 -5.28
C SER A 267 4.58 -5.82 -4.50
N PRO A 268 5.88 -5.56 -4.34
CA PRO A 268 6.83 -6.58 -3.87
C PRO A 268 6.78 -6.84 -2.35
N THR A 269 5.96 -6.09 -1.62
CA THR A 269 5.73 -6.23 -0.18
C THR A 269 7.01 -6.19 0.67
N VAL A 270 7.94 -5.31 0.30
CA VAL A 270 9.18 -5.11 1.06
C VAL A 270 8.86 -4.33 2.33
N ASN A 271 9.05 -4.95 3.48
CA ASN A 271 8.70 -4.40 4.78
C ASN A 271 9.90 -4.26 5.72
N ALA A 272 9.68 -3.71 6.90
CA ALA A 272 10.71 -3.53 7.93
C ALA A 272 11.43 -4.84 8.30
N GLY A 273 10.75 -5.99 8.17
CA GLY A 273 11.33 -7.31 8.40
C GLY A 273 12.44 -7.65 7.41
N TRP A 274 12.36 -7.17 6.17
CA TRP A 274 13.41 -7.32 5.18
C TRP A 274 14.65 -6.50 5.55
N GLY A 275 14.48 -5.31 6.12
CA GLY A 275 15.59 -4.50 6.61
C GLY A 275 16.48 -5.26 7.64
N ARG A 276 15.85 -6.05 8.51
CA ARG A 276 16.52 -6.90 9.50
C ARG A 276 17.24 -8.12 8.89
N ARG A 277 16.98 -8.45 7.63
CA ARG A 277 17.53 -9.60 6.90
C ARG A 277 18.62 -9.22 5.88
N ILE A 278 19.03 -7.96 5.84
CA ILE A 278 20.12 -7.50 4.94
C ILE A 278 21.44 -8.18 5.32
N LYS A 279 21.73 -8.29 6.62
CA LYS A 279 22.95 -8.92 7.12
C LYS A 279 22.64 -10.23 7.86
N ASP A 280 23.58 -11.16 7.80
CA ASP A 280 23.58 -12.35 8.62
C ASP A 280 24.14 -12.06 10.04
N LYS A 281 24.33 -13.11 10.84
CA LYS A 281 24.84 -12.98 12.22
C LYS A 281 26.30 -12.55 12.28
N GLU A 282 27.06 -12.77 11.24
CA GLU A 282 28.47 -12.42 11.07
C GLU A 282 28.63 -11.00 10.48
N GLY A 283 27.53 -10.34 10.08
CA GLY A 283 27.52 -8.99 9.52
C GLY A 283 27.73 -8.95 7.99
N ALA A 284 27.84 -10.09 7.34
CA ALA A 284 27.92 -10.23 5.89
C ALA A 284 26.50 -10.11 5.24
N PRO A 285 26.38 -9.82 3.93
CA PRO A 285 25.11 -9.92 3.24
C PRO A 285 24.46 -11.30 3.41
N SER A 286 23.21 -11.34 3.83
CA SER A 286 22.51 -12.61 4.00
C SER A 286 22.14 -13.23 2.65
N VAL A 287 22.04 -14.56 2.58
CA VAL A 287 21.57 -15.28 1.37
C VAL A 287 20.19 -14.79 0.90
N PHE A 288 19.31 -14.41 1.82
CA PHE A 288 18.00 -13.84 1.48
C PHE A 288 18.16 -12.48 0.80
N PHE A 289 19.01 -11.61 1.36
CA PHE A 289 19.28 -10.30 0.78
C PHE A 289 19.88 -10.43 -0.63
N GLU A 290 20.91 -11.26 -0.80
CA GLU A 290 21.54 -11.46 -2.11
C GLU A 290 20.55 -11.93 -3.18
N ARG A 291 19.72 -12.95 -2.86
CA ARG A 291 18.74 -13.52 -3.80
C ARG A 291 17.64 -12.51 -4.14
N MET A 292 17.06 -11.87 -3.14
CA MET A 292 15.95 -10.95 -3.36
C MET A 292 16.41 -9.63 -3.98
N SER A 293 17.62 -9.14 -3.66
CA SER A 293 18.20 -7.99 -4.35
C SER A 293 18.43 -8.30 -5.82
N ASN A 294 19.05 -9.44 -6.15
CA ASN A 294 19.22 -9.86 -7.54
C ASN A 294 17.86 -9.94 -8.27
N CYS A 295 16.85 -10.52 -7.62
CA CYS A 295 15.50 -10.65 -8.19
C CYS A 295 14.85 -9.28 -8.47
N LEU A 296 14.83 -8.37 -7.48
CA LEU A 296 14.19 -7.06 -7.62
C LEU A 296 14.95 -6.13 -8.57
N GLN A 297 16.29 -6.18 -8.58
CA GLN A 297 17.09 -5.39 -9.52
C GLN A 297 16.90 -5.85 -10.96
N LYS A 298 16.76 -7.17 -11.21
CA LYS A 298 16.40 -7.69 -12.54
C LYS A 298 14.98 -7.27 -12.94
N GLN A 299 14.02 -7.30 -12.03
CA GLN A 299 12.68 -6.79 -12.28
C GLN A 299 12.71 -5.30 -12.66
N ARG A 300 13.46 -4.47 -11.91
CA ARG A 300 13.66 -3.05 -12.23
C ARG A 300 14.30 -2.87 -13.62
N ALA A 301 15.36 -3.58 -13.91
CA ALA A 301 16.06 -3.53 -15.20
C ALA A 301 15.17 -3.96 -16.39
N SER A 302 14.17 -4.79 -16.12
CA SER A 302 13.15 -5.22 -17.11
C SER A 302 12.03 -4.18 -17.32
N GLY A 303 12.08 -3.04 -16.64
CA GLY A 303 11.07 -1.98 -16.75
C GLY A 303 9.79 -2.23 -15.96
N ILE A 304 9.79 -3.15 -15.03
CA ILE A 304 8.64 -3.40 -14.15
C ILE A 304 8.36 -2.17 -13.29
N ARG A 305 7.09 -1.76 -13.28
CA ARG A 305 6.62 -0.66 -12.45
C ARG A 305 6.28 -1.17 -11.06
N PHE A 306 6.92 -0.59 -10.03
CA PHE A 306 6.70 -0.97 -8.66
C PHE A 306 5.74 -0.02 -7.94
N ILE A 307 4.96 -0.58 -7.00
CA ILE A 307 4.25 0.17 -5.97
C ILE A 307 4.67 -0.31 -4.59
N ALA A 308 4.86 0.63 -3.67
CA ALA A 308 5.27 0.34 -2.31
C ALA A 308 4.15 -0.35 -1.51
N SER A 309 4.54 -1.31 -0.69
CA SER A 309 3.62 -2.10 0.12
C SER A 309 4.39 -2.89 1.19
N THR A 310 3.70 -3.24 2.26
CA THR A 310 4.34 -3.89 3.42
C THR A 310 3.88 -5.31 3.69
N ASP A 311 2.67 -5.69 3.26
CA ASP A 311 1.98 -6.90 3.73
C ASP A 311 1.75 -6.85 5.26
N ALA A 312 1.48 -5.63 5.78
CA ALA A 312 1.31 -5.42 7.22
C ALA A 312 0.15 -6.23 7.80
N GLY A 313 0.35 -6.70 9.04
CA GLY A 313 -0.53 -7.64 9.73
C GLY A 313 0.03 -9.05 9.78
N ILE A 314 0.86 -9.48 8.82
CA ILE A 314 1.57 -10.77 8.94
C ILE A 314 2.54 -10.74 10.13
N PRO A 315 2.96 -11.92 10.65
CA PRO A 315 3.80 -11.99 11.85
C PRO A 315 5.04 -11.09 11.79
N GLY A 316 5.11 -10.12 12.70
CA GLY A 316 6.26 -9.23 12.86
C GLY A 316 6.30 -8.02 11.91
N VAL A 317 5.22 -7.74 11.15
CA VAL A 317 5.10 -6.58 10.26
C VAL A 317 3.99 -5.67 10.77
N ALA A 318 4.37 -4.61 11.48
CA ALA A 318 3.43 -3.65 12.03
C ALA A 318 2.85 -2.74 10.95
N HIS A 319 1.59 -2.33 11.11
CA HIS A 319 0.86 -1.56 10.10
C HIS A 319 1.43 -0.14 9.87
N HIS A 320 2.15 0.41 10.82
CA HIS A 320 2.75 1.75 10.73
C HIS A 320 4.22 1.76 10.25
N ASP A 321 4.79 0.61 9.89
CA ASP A 321 6.23 0.47 9.58
C ASP A 321 6.57 0.70 8.09
N LEU A 322 5.71 1.39 7.31
CA LEU A 322 5.95 1.61 5.88
C LEU A 322 7.28 2.33 5.63
N ALA A 323 7.62 3.37 6.39
CA ALA A 323 8.86 4.12 6.22
C ALA A 323 10.10 3.22 6.31
N ALA A 324 10.16 2.32 7.29
CA ALA A 324 11.23 1.33 7.40
C ALA A 324 11.23 0.32 6.24
N GLY A 325 10.04 -0.01 5.72
CA GLY A 325 9.88 -0.81 4.50
C GLY A 325 10.45 -0.10 3.27
N LEU A 326 10.17 1.20 3.10
CA LEU A 326 10.69 2.02 2.01
C LEU A 326 12.23 2.10 2.02
N ALA A 327 12.83 2.29 3.20
CA ALA A 327 14.28 2.26 3.36
C ALA A 327 14.90 0.89 3.00
N ALA A 328 14.22 -0.21 3.31
CA ALA A 328 14.62 -1.53 2.87
C ALA A 328 14.46 -1.69 1.35
N PHE A 329 13.34 -1.24 0.79
CA PHE A 329 13.02 -1.34 -0.63
C PHE A 329 14.07 -0.64 -1.50
N SER A 330 14.49 0.58 -1.12
CA SER A 330 15.60 1.28 -1.76
C SER A 330 16.84 0.38 -1.88
N LYS A 331 17.23 -0.30 -0.79
CA LYS A 331 18.44 -1.14 -0.76
C LYS A 331 18.30 -2.44 -1.57
N TYR A 332 17.13 -3.09 -1.52
CA TYR A 332 16.92 -4.35 -2.23
C TYR A 332 16.79 -4.16 -3.74
N ALA A 333 16.07 -3.13 -4.18
CA ALA A 333 15.80 -2.89 -5.60
C ALA A 333 16.76 -1.85 -6.23
N ASP A 334 17.72 -1.32 -5.45
CA ASP A 334 18.66 -0.26 -5.87
C ASP A 334 17.90 0.97 -6.42
N LEU A 335 16.86 1.40 -5.70
CA LEU A 335 16.05 2.55 -6.05
C LEU A 335 16.57 3.83 -5.40
N THR A 336 16.52 4.91 -6.15
CA THR A 336 16.75 6.27 -5.61
C THR A 336 15.60 6.67 -4.67
N PRO A 337 15.82 7.62 -3.74
CA PRO A 337 14.73 8.12 -2.89
C PRO A 337 13.52 8.63 -3.66
N VAL A 338 13.72 9.26 -4.83
CA VAL A 338 12.63 9.72 -5.71
C VAL A 338 11.80 8.55 -6.23
N GLU A 339 12.44 7.49 -6.73
CA GLU A 339 11.75 6.30 -7.22
C GLU A 339 10.95 5.61 -6.10
N VAL A 340 11.54 5.50 -4.91
CA VAL A 340 10.86 4.94 -3.73
C VAL A 340 9.65 5.79 -3.34
N LEU A 341 9.79 7.11 -3.26
CA LEU A 341 8.69 7.98 -2.89
C LEU A 341 7.57 7.98 -3.93
N ARG A 342 7.89 7.95 -5.22
CA ARG A 342 6.88 7.81 -6.28
C ARG A 342 6.11 6.50 -6.13
N SER A 343 6.80 5.39 -5.85
CA SER A 343 6.15 4.09 -5.63
C SER A 343 5.20 4.08 -4.43
N ALA A 344 5.39 4.98 -3.46
CA ALA A 344 4.57 5.15 -2.26
C ALA A 344 3.61 6.35 -2.34
N THR A 345 3.50 7.04 -3.48
CA THR A 345 2.65 8.22 -3.67
C THR A 345 1.98 8.21 -5.04
N SER A 346 2.51 8.94 -6.02
CA SER A 346 1.89 9.14 -7.33
C SER A 346 1.70 7.84 -8.14
N GLU A 347 2.71 6.97 -8.18
CA GLU A 347 2.62 5.69 -8.89
C GLU A 347 1.67 4.71 -8.20
N ALA A 348 1.70 4.66 -6.86
CA ALA A 348 0.73 3.88 -6.10
C ALA A 348 -0.70 4.38 -6.35
N ALA A 349 -0.93 5.70 -6.38
CA ALA A 349 -2.24 6.27 -6.67
C ALA A 349 -2.75 5.84 -8.06
N ILE A 350 -1.90 5.92 -9.11
CA ILE A 350 -2.24 5.47 -10.47
C ILE A 350 -2.53 3.96 -10.50
N ALA A 351 -1.70 3.16 -9.85
CA ALA A 351 -1.89 1.72 -9.82
C ALA A 351 -3.20 1.33 -9.14
N LEU A 352 -3.55 2.03 -8.05
CA LEU A 352 -4.75 1.79 -7.26
C LEU A 352 -6.02 2.46 -7.83
N GLY A 353 -5.90 3.32 -8.85
CA GLY A 353 -7.03 4.03 -9.48
C GLY A 353 -7.58 5.17 -8.63
N VAL A 354 -6.73 5.82 -7.83
CA VAL A 354 -7.10 6.95 -6.95
C VAL A 354 -6.32 8.23 -7.27
N GLU A 355 -5.65 8.30 -8.41
CA GLU A 355 -4.82 9.43 -8.85
C GLU A 355 -5.60 10.73 -9.07
N ALA A 356 -6.91 10.64 -9.27
CA ALA A 356 -7.81 11.79 -9.34
C ALA A 356 -8.17 12.34 -7.96
N GLU A 357 -7.81 11.63 -6.89
CA GLU A 357 -8.14 12.03 -5.51
C GLU A 357 -6.90 12.34 -4.67
N THR A 358 -5.80 11.59 -4.85
CA THR A 358 -4.61 11.68 -3.96
C THR A 358 -3.32 11.23 -4.65
N GLY A 359 -2.21 11.18 -3.91
CA GLY A 359 -0.89 10.71 -4.35
C GLY A 359 0.01 11.82 -4.87
N ARG A 360 -0.51 13.04 -5.01
CA ARG A 360 0.24 14.25 -5.40
C ARG A 360 -0.23 15.45 -4.60
N VAL A 361 0.64 16.46 -4.53
CA VAL A 361 0.27 17.80 -4.06
C VAL A 361 -0.03 18.65 -5.28
N GLU A 362 -1.31 18.73 -5.63
CA GLU A 362 -1.81 19.40 -6.85
C GLU A 362 -3.19 19.99 -6.58
N ALA A 363 -3.48 21.15 -7.18
CA ALA A 363 -4.78 21.82 -7.02
C ALA A 363 -5.93 20.91 -7.48
N GLY A 364 -7.02 20.89 -6.71
CA GLY A 364 -8.18 20.04 -6.92
C GLY A 364 -8.12 18.69 -6.21
N LEU A 365 -6.93 18.18 -5.84
CA LEU A 365 -6.81 16.92 -5.11
C LEU A 365 -7.11 17.09 -3.62
N SER A 366 -7.35 15.97 -2.94
CA SER A 366 -7.46 15.91 -1.48
C SER A 366 -6.19 16.48 -0.84
N ALA A 367 -6.35 17.27 0.20
CA ALA A 367 -5.22 17.78 0.96
C ALA A 367 -4.68 16.67 1.88
N ASP A 368 -3.95 15.74 1.27
CA ASP A 368 -3.27 14.62 1.91
C ASP A 368 -1.75 14.84 1.73
N PHE A 369 -1.08 15.35 2.75
CA PHE A 369 0.35 15.63 2.68
C PHE A 369 1.04 15.54 4.04
N LEU A 370 2.36 15.45 4.04
CA LEU A 370 3.21 15.40 5.21
C LEU A 370 4.10 16.62 5.28
N LEU A 371 4.36 17.11 6.49
CA LEU A 371 5.44 18.02 6.79
C LEU A 371 6.55 17.28 7.53
N LEU A 372 7.77 17.41 7.04
CA LEU A 372 8.96 16.70 7.52
C LEU A 372 10.03 17.71 7.93
N ASP A 373 10.84 17.36 8.93
CA ASP A 373 11.94 18.20 9.42
C ASP A 373 13.21 18.12 8.56
N SER A 374 13.34 17.12 7.68
CA SER A 374 14.48 16.95 6.78
C SER A 374 14.04 16.47 5.39
N ASP A 375 14.93 16.64 4.40
CA ASP A 375 14.65 16.30 3.00
C ASP A 375 14.58 14.79 2.79
N PRO A 376 13.41 14.22 2.47
CA PRO A 376 13.27 12.78 2.25
C PRO A 376 13.91 12.31 0.93
N LEU A 377 14.27 13.23 0.02
CA LEU A 377 15.02 12.90 -1.19
C LEU A 377 16.53 12.79 -0.92
N GLU A 378 17.01 13.34 0.19
CA GLU A 378 18.38 13.12 0.67
C GLU A 378 18.47 11.87 1.55
N SER A 379 17.48 11.67 2.44
CA SER A 379 17.39 10.48 3.29
C SER A 379 15.95 10.07 3.56
N LEU A 380 15.61 8.84 3.23
CA LEU A 380 14.30 8.25 3.54
C LEU A 380 14.02 8.16 5.06
N ASP A 381 15.04 8.32 5.91
CA ASP A 381 14.88 8.36 7.37
C ASP A 381 13.98 9.51 7.83
N ALA A 382 13.86 10.58 7.03
CA ALA A 382 12.92 11.68 7.26
C ALA A 382 11.46 11.21 7.39
N LEU A 383 11.12 10.07 6.77
CA LEU A 383 9.76 9.52 6.77
C LEU A 383 9.38 8.80 8.09
N ASN A 384 10.37 8.43 8.91
CA ASN A 384 10.09 7.66 10.13
C ASN A 384 9.24 8.44 11.15
N ASP A 385 9.24 9.75 11.04
CA ASP A 385 8.69 10.62 12.05
C ASP A 385 8.15 11.92 11.45
N PRO A 386 7.03 11.87 10.69
CA PRO A 386 6.44 13.08 10.13
C PRO A 386 6.03 14.05 11.25
N ARG A 387 6.49 15.31 11.17
CA ARG A 387 6.13 16.35 12.12
C ARG A 387 4.63 16.61 12.14
N VAL A 388 4.04 16.66 10.94
CA VAL A 388 2.61 16.85 10.76
C VAL A 388 2.12 15.93 9.64
N VAL A 389 0.96 15.37 9.85
CA VAL A 389 0.18 14.67 8.81
C VAL A 389 -1.07 15.49 8.54
N VAL A 390 -1.31 15.84 7.28
CA VAL A 390 -2.58 16.42 6.85
C VAL A 390 -3.32 15.37 6.05
N PHE A 391 -4.56 15.10 6.45
CA PHE A 391 -5.43 14.14 5.78
C PHE A 391 -6.82 14.73 5.55
N ARG A 392 -7.26 14.77 4.30
CA ARG A 392 -8.52 15.42 3.90
C ARG A 392 -8.63 16.84 4.47
N GLY A 393 -7.50 17.57 4.48
CA GLY A 393 -7.37 18.91 5.00
C GLY A 393 -7.38 19.02 6.53
N GLU A 394 -7.50 17.93 7.26
CA GLU A 394 -7.41 17.93 8.72
C GLU A 394 -5.95 17.83 9.17
N TRP A 395 -5.57 18.74 10.03
CA TRP A 395 -4.23 18.81 10.60
C TRP A 395 -4.10 17.86 11.79
N LEU A 396 -3.24 16.88 11.69
CA LEU A 396 -2.98 15.88 12.71
C LEU A 396 -1.63 16.19 13.37
N ASP A 397 -1.68 16.74 14.55
CA ASP A 397 -0.50 17.04 15.33
C ASP A 397 0.02 15.78 16.02
N ARG A 398 1.30 15.49 15.81
CA ARG A 398 1.98 14.34 16.35
C ARG A 398 2.11 14.37 17.87
N GLU A 399 2.45 15.54 18.46
CA GLU A 399 2.70 15.67 19.89
C GLU A 399 1.43 15.40 20.70
N THR A 400 0.30 15.88 20.21
CA THR A 400 -0.97 15.68 20.89
C THR A 400 -1.66 14.37 20.48
N ARG A 401 -1.26 13.75 19.37
CA ARG A 401 -1.94 12.63 18.71
C ARG A 401 -3.46 12.86 18.59
N ARG A 402 -3.86 14.10 18.41
CA ARG A 402 -5.24 14.56 18.28
C ARG A 402 -5.39 15.28 16.96
N VAL A 403 -6.57 15.18 16.39
CA VAL A 403 -7.00 16.10 15.34
C VAL A 403 -7.02 17.47 16.00
N ALA A 404 -6.17 18.39 15.54
CA ALA A 404 -6.18 19.74 16.06
C ALA A 404 -7.57 20.33 15.78
N PRO A 405 -8.31 20.86 16.77
CA PRO A 405 -9.52 21.59 16.46
C PRO A 405 -9.13 22.76 15.56
N ALA A 406 -9.93 23.00 14.52
CA ALA A 406 -9.82 24.24 13.78
C ALA A 406 -9.81 25.36 14.84
N LYS A 407 -8.65 25.98 15.04
CA LYS A 407 -8.56 27.09 16.00
C LYS A 407 -9.47 28.18 15.46
N ALA A 408 -10.49 28.53 16.29
CA ALA A 408 -11.48 29.54 15.97
C ALA A 408 -10.83 30.92 15.76
#